data_e90a6e73c461bae5dcf48839e71f5d8c
#
_entry.id   e90a6e73c461bae5dcf48839e71f5d8c
#
_cell.length_a   1.000
_cell.length_b   1.000
_cell.length_c   1.000
_cell.angle_alpha   90.00
_cell.angle_beta   90.00
_cell.angle_gamma   90.00
#
_symmetry.space_group_name_H-M   'P 1'
#
loop_
_entity.id
_entity.type
_entity.pdbx_description
1 polymer ?
#
loop_
_entity_poly.entity_id
_entity_poly.type
_entity_poly.pdbx_seq_one_letter_code
_entity_poly.pdbx_strand_id
1 'polypeptide(L)'
;MDSADMQIEQQMTVLLRRVQRIYLVTATGEVHLERSSYGILCQLADEGPQRLGALAHAFGLDPSTITRQVQALEEAGLAARRTDPTDRRASILDLTPEGREVLERTREHRRGELRRGLADWDPAERAEFGRLLAKFNTSLDQMIHHQVMP
;
A
#
# COMPACT_ATOMS: atom_id res chain seq x y z
N MET A 1 -28.43 4.55 12.90
CA MET A 1 -27.16 4.95 12.27
C MET A 1 -27.02 6.45 12.42
N ASP A 2 -25.93 6.89 13.00
CA ASP A 2 -25.68 8.31 13.23
C ASP A 2 -25.48 9.05 11.89
N SER A 3 -25.85 10.34 11.85
CA SER A 3 -25.62 11.21 10.68
C SER A 3 -24.14 11.26 10.27
N ALA A 4 -23.23 11.16 11.25
CA ALA A 4 -21.78 11.10 11.01
C ALA A 4 -21.38 9.80 10.30
N ASP A 5 -21.94 8.66 10.70
CA ASP A 5 -21.66 7.37 10.07
C ASP A 5 -22.09 7.34 8.61
N MET A 6 -23.28 7.90 8.31
CA MET A 6 -23.76 8.02 6.93
C MET A 6 -22.87 8.91 6.08
N GLN A 7 -22.39 10.02 6.66
CA GLN A 7 -21.48 10.93 5.96
C GLN A 7 -20.13 10.24 5.69
N ILE A 8 -19.58 9.53 6.67
CA ILE A 8 -18.32 8.77 6.53
C ILE A 8 -18.46 7.71 5.43
N GLU A 9 -19.51 6.89 5.47
CA GLU A 9 -19.78 5.86 4.46
C GLU A 9 -19.85 6.48 3.05
N GLN A 10 -20.62 7.55 2.88
CA GLN A 10 -20.76 8.24 1.60
C GLN A 10 -19.41 8.77 1.09
N GLN A 11 -18.63 9.42 1.96
CA GLN A 11 -17.34 9.97 1.57
C GLN A 11 -16.30 8.89 1.27
N MET A 12 -16.32 7.77 1.98
CA MET A 12 -15.51 6.60 1.66
C MET A 12 -15.86 6.02 0.30
N THR A 13 -17.13 5.87 -0.03
CA THR A 13 -17.58 5.41 -1.35
C THR A 13 -17.09 6.34 -2.47
N VAL A 14 -17.18 7.64 -2.27
CA VAL A 14 -16.65 8.64 -3.22
C VAL A 14 -15.13 8.52 -3.35
N LEU A 15 -14.42 8.41 -2.22
CA LEU A 15 -12.96 8.26 -2.20
C LEU A 15 -12.52 7.02 -2.97
N LEU A 16 -13.11 5.86 -2.71
CA LEU A 16 -12.76 4.59 -3.38
C LEU A 16 -12.93 4.68 -4.91
N ARG A 17 -13.98 5.34 -5.39
CA ARG A 17 -14.17 5.56 -6.82
C ARG A 17 -13.12 6.49 -7.44
N ARG A 18 -12.69 7.53 -6.69
CA ARG A 18 -11.75 8.54 -7.17
C ARG A 18 -10.29 8.10 -7.08
N VAL A 19 -9.95 7.33 -6.04
CA VAL A 19 -8.58 6.83 -5.81
C VAL A 19 -8.07 6.02 -7.00
N GLN A 20 -8.92 5.26 -7.67
CA GLN A 20 -8.52 4.55 -8.88
C GLN A 20 -8.01 5.50 -9.98
N ARG A 21 -8.66 6.67 -10.13
CA ARG A 21 -8.24 7.69 -11.11
C ARG A 21 -6.96 8.42 -10.69
N ILE A 22 -6.80 8.70 -9.39
CA ILE A 22 -5.60 9.34 -8.84
C ILE A 22 -4.37 8.43 -9.05
N TYR A 23 -4.51 7.13 -8.81
CA TYR A 23 -3.44 6.17 -9.06
C TYR A 23 -3.05 6.07 -10.55
N LEU A 24 -4.01 6.19 -11.45
CA LEU A 24 -3.74 6.23 -12.89
C LEU A 24 -2.99 7.50 -13.32
N VAL A 25 -3.31 8.64 -12.71
CA VAL A 25 -2.65 9.92 -13.01
C VAL A 25 -1.23 9.96 -12.40
N THR A 26 -1.03 9.42 -11.22
CA THR A 26 0.30 9.37 -10.57
C THR A 26 1.20 8.26 -11.13
N ALA A 27 0.64 7.27 -11.81
CA ALA A 27 1.40 6.22 -12.51
C ALA A 27 2.00 6.70 -13.85
N THR A 28 1.75 7.93 -14.27
CA THR A 28 2.35 8.52 -15.49
C THR A 28 3.78 9.06 -15.28
N GLY A 29 4.42 8.76 -14.15
CA GLY A 29 5.85 9.00 -13.93
C GLY A 29 6.72 7.99 -14.70
N GLU A 30 8.03 8.16 -14.65
CA GLU A 30 9.03 7.36 -15.39
C GLU A 30 9.01 5.86 -15.09
N VAL A 31 8.31 5.42 -14.03
CA VAL A 31 8.17 4.02 -13.63
C VAL A 31 6.68 3.70 -13.43
N HIS A 32 6.13 2.89 -14.34
CA HIS A 32 4.78 2.33 -14.19
C HIS A 32 4.79 1.25 -13.11
N LEU A 33 4.49 1.63 -11.87
CA LEU A 33 4.16 0.68 -10.83
C LEU A 33 2.65 0.44 -10.84
N GLU A 34 2.24 -0.80 -11.07
CA GLU A 34 0.86 -1.21 -10.81
C GLU A 34 0.53 -0.96 -9.33
N ARG A 35 -0.73 -0.66 -9.05
CA ARG A 35 -1.23 -0.35 -7.70
C ARG A 35 -0.81 -1.39 -6.64
N SER A 36 -0.93 -2.66 -6.98
CA SER A 36 -0.56 -3.78 -6.12
C SER A 36 0.95 -3.87 -5.90
N SER A 37 1.75 -3.63 -6.94
CA SER A 37 3.21 -3.62 -6.87
C SER A 37 3.70 -2.51 -5.95
N TYR A 38 3.13 -1.32 -6.03
CA TYR A 38 3.46 -0.24 -5.11
C TYR A 38 3.13 -0.59 -3.65
N GLY A 39 1.97 -1.21 -3.40
CA GLY A 39 1.59 -1.67 -2.06
C GLY A 39 2.59 -2.67 -1.49
N ILE A 40 3.06 -3.64 -2.29
CA ILE A 40 4.07 -4.61 -1.88
C ILE A 40 5.40 -3.92 -1.54
N LEU A 41 5.86 -2.98 -2.36
CA LEU A 41 7.09 -2.23 -2.06
C LEU A 41 6.98 -1.43 -0.76
N CYS A 42 5.84 -0.80 -0.51
CA CYS A 42 5.59 -0.11 0.76
C CYS A 42 5.64 -1.08 1.94
N GLN A 43 4.99 -2.24 1.85
CA GLN A 43 4.97 -3.25 2.90
C GLN A 43 6.40 -3.74 3.22
N LEU A 44 7.21 -4.00 2.20
CA LEU A 44 8.60 -4.40 2.38
C LEU A 44 9.46 -3.31 3.02
N ALA A 45 9.21 -2.05 2.68
CA ALA A 45 9.94 -0.92 3.26
C ALA A 45 9.58 -0.69 4.73
N ASP A 46 8.30 -0.84 5.07
CA ASP A 46 7.77 -0.51 6.39
C ASP A 46 7.94 -1.68 7.39
N GLU A 47 7.77 -2.92 6.94
CA GLU A 47 7.81 -4.13 7.76
C GLU A 47 9.10 -4.96 7.59
N GLY A 48 9.95 -4.61 6.62
CA GLY A 48 11.14 -5.38 6.27
C GLY A 48 10.84 -6.59 5.37
N PRO A 49 11.83 -7.49 5.21
CA PRO A 49 11.67 -8.69 4.38
C PRO A 49 10.48 -9.53 4.80
N GLN A 50 9.72 -10.05 3.84
CA GLN A 50 8.48 -10.79 4.07
C GLN A 50 8.47 -12.12 3.33
N ARG A 51 7.92 -13.17 3.96
CA ARG A 51 7.55 -14.39 3.26
C ARG A 51 6.42 -14.12 2.27
N LEU A 52 6.43 -14.80 1.13
CA LEU A 52 5.38 -14.63 0.12
C LEU A 52 3.98 -14.96 0.66
N GLY A 53 3.87 -15.97 1.51
CA GLY A 53 2.61 -16.30 2.19
C GLY A 53 2.10 -15.18 3.11
N ALA A 54 3.00 -14.49 3.80
CA ALA A 54 2.66 -13.33 4.63
C ALA A 54 2.17 -12.15 3.79
N LEU A 55 2.78 -11.91 2.63
CA LEU A 55 2.33 -10.88 1.69
C LEU A 55 0.93 -11.21 1.13
N ALA A 56 0.71 -12.45 0.71
CA ALA A 56 -0.61 -12.88 0.23
C ALA A 56 -1.69 -12.66 1.29
N HIS A 57 -1.41 -13.01 2.54
CA HIS A 57 -2.32 -12.79 3.67
C HIS A 57 -2.56 -11.30 3.93
N ALA A 58 -1.51 -10.49 3.98
CA ALA A 58 -1.61 -9.05 4.26
C ALA A 58 -2.45 -8.30 3.20
N PHE A 59 -2.39 -8.73 1.94
CA PHE A 59 -3.14 -8.12 0.83
C PHE A 59 -4.47 -8.81 0.52
N GLY A 60 -4.82 -9.88 1.23
CA GLY A 60 -6.03 -10.66 0.96
C GLY A 60 -6.06 -11.25 -0.45
N LEU A 61 -4.90 -11.61 -0.99
CA LEU A 61 -4.75 -12.16 -2.34
C LEU A 61 -4.45 -13.66 -2.27
N ASP A 62 -4.86 -14.38 -3.32
CA ASP A 62 -4.48 -15.79 -3.45
C ASP A 62 -2.98 -15.94 -3.78
N PRO A 63 -2.37 -17.12 -3.48
CA PRO A 63 -0.96 -17.35 -3.72
C PRO A 63 -0.52 -17.17 -5.17
N SER A 64 -1.36 -17.50 -6.15
CA SER A 64 -1.04 -17.34 -7.58
C SER A 64 -0.96 -15.87 -7.98
N THR A 65 -1.86 -15.05 -7.47
CA THR A 65 -1.88 -13.61 -7.72
C THR A 65 -0.64 -12.93 -7.13
N ILE A 66 -0.31 -13.22 -5.87
CA ILE A 66 0.87 -12.64 -5.23
C ILE A 66 2.16 -13.08 -5.92
N THR A 67 2.26 -14.34 -6.32
CA THR A 67 3.42 -14.87 -7.05
C THR A 67 3.64 -14.12 -8.36
N ARG A 68 2.59 -13.85 -9.12
CA ARG A 68 2.67 -13.09 -10.38
C ARG A 68 3.13 -11.65 -10.14
N GLN A 69 2.61 -10.99 -9.12
CA GLN A 69 3.00 -9.61 -8.79
C GLN A 69 4.44 -9.53 -8.30
N VAL A 70 4.86 -10.47 -7.48
CA VAL A 70 6.25 -10.59 -7.01
C VAL A 70 7.20 -10.84 -8.18
N GLN A 71 6.83 -11.72 -9.11
CA GLN A 71 7.63 -11.97 -10.31
C GLN A 71 7.81 -10.70 -11.15
N ALA A 72 6.77 -9.91 -11.32
CA ALA A 72 6.85 -8.63 -12.03
C ALA A 72 7.83 -7.66 -11.35
N LEU A 73 7.83 -7.60 -10.02
CA LEU A 73 8.79 -6.78 -9.26
C LEU A 73 10.23 -7.28 -9.38
N GLU A 74 10.43 -8.59 -9.41
CA GLU A 74 11.75 -9.20 -9.63
C GLU A 74 12.27 -8.92 -11.02
N GLU A 75 11.45 -9.08 -12.05
CA GLU A 75 11.78 -8.78 -13.45
C GLU A 75 12.14 -7.30 -13.64
N ALA A 76 11.49 -6.40 -12.91
CA ALA A 76 11.80 -4.98 -12.90
C ALA A 76 13.05 -4.63 -12.06
N GLY A 77 13.65 -5.59 -11.35
CA GLY A 77 14.81 -5.37 -10.49
C GLY A 77 14.53 -4.62 -9.18
N LEU A 78 13.27 -4.52 -8.77
CA LEU A 78 12.83 -3.73 -7.61
C LEU A 78 12.79 -4.55 -6.31
N ALA A 79 12.64 -5.85 -6.43
CA ALA A 79 12.66 -6.79 -5.33
C ALA A 79 13.44 -8.05 -5.71
N ALA A 80 13.92 -8.78 -4.72
CA ALA A 80 14.63 -10.02 -4.91
C ALA A 80 14.19 -11.07 -3.89
N ARG A 81 14.04 -12.30 -4.36
CA ARG A 81 13.74 -13.46 -3.52
C ARG A 81 15.02 -14.12 -3.01
N ARG A 82 14.98 -14.60 -1.79
CA ARG A 82 15.97 -15.50 -1.23
C ARG A 82 15.29 -16.61 -0.45
N THR A 83 15.98 -17.73 -0.27
CA THR A 83 15.49 -18.80 0.58
C THR A 83 15.48 -18.35 2.04
N ASP A 84 14.42 -18.67 2.76
CA ASP A 84 14.34 -18.41 4.20
C ASP A 84 15.40 -19.27 4.91
N PRO A 85 16.31 -18.66 5.72
CA PRO A 85 17.33 -19.41 6.44
C PRO A 85 16.75 -20.35 7.51
N THR A 86 15.52 -20.14 7.96
CA THR A 86 14.84 -20.98 8.97
C THR A 86 13.96 -22.05 8.35
N ASP A 87 13.57 -21.93 7.09
CA ASP A 87 12.76 -22.90 6.36
C ASP A 87 13.08 -22.87 4.86
N ARG A 88 13.83 -23.86 4.39
CA ARG A 88 14.25 -23.97 2.99
C ARG A 88 13.11 -24.10 1.98
N ARG A 89 11.88 -24.38 2.44
CA ARG A 89 10.68 -24.46 1.59
C ARG A 89 10.05 -23.11 1.34
N ALA A 90 10.38 -22.10 2.16
CA ALA A 90 9.84 -20.76 2.08
C ALA A 90 10.81 -19.81 1.36
N SER A 91 10.24 -18.84 0.66
CA SER A 91 10.95 -17.71 0.06
C SER A 91 10.64 -16.43 0.80
N ILE A 92 11.66 -15.63 0.99
CA ILE A 92 11.57 -14.28 1.54
C ILE A 92 11.82 -13.29 0.41
N LEU A 93 10.92 -12.31 0.28
CA LEU A 93 11.07 -11.18 -0.61
C LEU A 93 11.63 -9.99 0.15
N ASP A 94 12.56 -9.28 -0.47
CA ASP A 94 13.11 -8.03 0.07
C ASP A 94 13.28 -7.02 -1.05
N LEU A 95 13.36 -5.73 -0.68
CA LEU A 95 13.66 -4.66 -1.60
C LEU A 95 15.11 -4.74 -2.05
N THR A 96 15.33 -4.49 -3.34
CA THR A 96 16.67 -4.16 -3.83
C THR A 96 17.01 -2.69 -3.53
N PRO A 97 18.30 -2.28 -3.58
CA PRO A 97 18.65 -0.86 -3.50
C PRO A 97 17.93 -0.01 -4.54
N GLU A 98 17.78 -0.51 -5.77
CA GLU A 98 17.00 0.14 -6.82
C GLU A 98 15.52 0.25 -6.48
N GLY A 99 14.93 -0.81 -5.90
CA GLY A 99 13.55 -0.81 -5.41
C GLY A 99 13.30 0.27 -4.35
N ARG A 100 14.24 0.46 -3.42
CA ARG A 100 14.17 1.54 -2.42
C ARG A 100 14.18 2.93 -3.04
N GLU A 101 15.05 3.14 -4.01
CA GLU A 101 15.17 4.41 -4.71
C GLU A 101 13.90 4.73 -5.52
N VAL A 102 13.38 3.77 -6.28
CA VAL A 102 12.14 3.91 -7.04
C VAL A 102 10.95 4.18 -6.12
N LEU A 103 10.87 3.45 -5.00
CA LEU A 103 9.83 3.66 -4.01
C LEU A 103 9.86 5.08 -3.44
N GLU A 104 11.02 5.59 -3.05
CA GLU A 104 11.12 6.93 -2.46
C GLU A 104 10.79 8.05 -3.48
N ARG A 105 11.24 7.91 -4.72
CA ARG A 105 10.83 8.83 -5.80
C ARG A 105 9.31 8.82 -6.02
N THR A 106 8.71 7.64 -6.00
CA THR A 106 7.25 7.49 -6.14
C THR A 106 6.51 8.11 -4.96
N ARG A 107 6.99 7.89 -3.74
CA ARG A 107 6.46 8.52 -2.53
C ARG A 107 6.52 10.05 -2.59
N GLU A 108 7.65 10.61 -3.01
CA GLU A 108 7.79 12.06 -3.10
C GLU A 108 6.87 12.66 -4.19
N HIS A 109 6.73 12.00 -5.32
CA HIS A 109 5.76 12.41 -6.34
C HIS A 109 4.33 12.42 -5.77
N ARG A 110 3.92 11.38 -5.06
CA ARG A 110 2.60 11.28 -4.44
C ARG A 110 2.39 12.32 -3.34
N ARG A 111 3.41 12.62 -2.53
CA ARG A 111 3.37 13.71 -1.55
C ARG A 111 3.13 15.06 -2.23
N GLY A 112 3.77 15.28 -3.38
CA GLY A 112 3.57 16.48 -4.19
C GLY A 112 2.14 16.62 -4.70
N GLU A 113 1.57 15.53 -5.24
CA GLU A 113 0.17 15.52 -5.67
C GLU A 113 -0.79 15.79 -4.50
N LEU A 114 -0.54 15.14 -3.36
CA LEU A 114 -1.36 15.34 -2.16
C LEU A 114 -1.28 16.79 -1.65
N ARG A 115 -0.09 17.40 -1.62
CA ARG A 115 0.08 18.82 -1.25
C ARG A 115 -0.75 19.74 -2.14
N ARG A 116 -0.80 19.47 -3.45
CA ARG A 116 -1.64 20.23 -4.40
C ARG A 116 -3.13 20.05 -4.10
N GLY A 117 -3.56 18.81 -3.83
CA GLY A 117 -4.96 18.53 -3.47
C GLY A 117 -5.40 19.14 -2.14
N LEU A 118 -4.46 19.41 -1.23
CA LEU A 118 -4.70 19.98 0.08
C LEU A 118 -4.27 21.47 0.16
N ALA A 119 -4.03 22.13 -0.97
CA ALA A 119 -3.47 23.49 -0.99
C ALA A 119 -4.31 24.50 -0.19
N ASP A 120 -5.63 24.38 -0.27
CA ASP A 120 -6.59 25.30 0.39
C ASP A 120 -6.90 24.89 1.85
N TRP A 121 -6.32 23.79 2.34
CA TRP A 121 -6.51 23.36 3.71
C TRP A 121 -5.52 24.06 4.64
N ASP A 122 -5.99 24.48 5.80
CA ASP A 122 -5.08 25.04 6.79
C ASP A 122 -4.22 23.92 7.45
N PRO A 123 -3.09 24.28 8.10
CA PRO A 123 -2.22 23.28 8.73
C PRO A 123 -2.90 22.42 9.80
N ALA A 124 -3.86 22.98 10.54
CA ALA A 124 -4.59 22.26 11.58
C ALA A 124 -5.54 21.21 10.97
N GLU A 125 -6.22 21.56 9.88
CA GLU A 125 -7.07 20.63 9.13
C GLU A 125 -6.26 19.45 8.57
N ARG A 126 -5.09 19.72 8.00
CA ARG A 126 -4.19 18.67 7.49
C ARG A 126 -3.71 17.74 8.59
N ALA A 127 -3.31 18.29 9.73
CA ALA A 127 -2.85 17.51 10.87
C ALA A 127 -3.97 16.63 11.44
N GLU A 128 -5.18 17.19 11.58
CA GLU A 128 -6.32 16.45 12.11
C GLU A 128 -6.77 15.34 11.14
N PHE A 129 -6.81 15.62 9.84
CA PHE A 129 -7.11 14.60 8.84
C PHE A 129 -6.11 13.46 8.88
N GLY A 130 -4.82 13.75 8.94
CA GLY A 130 -3.76 12.73 9.05
C GLY A 130 -3.93 11.89 10.31
N ARG A 131 -4.21 12.51 11.46
CA ARG A 131 -4.45 11.83 12.72
C ARG A 131 -5.67 10.91 12.67
N LEU A 132 -6.78 11.39 12.12
CA LEU A 132 -8.03 10.60 12.00
C LEU A 132 -7.88 9.46 11.02
N LEU A 133 -7.17 9.68 9.91
CA LEU A 133 -6.90 8.64 8.92
C LEU A 133 -6.02 7.52 9.50
N ALA A 134 -5.00 7.87 10.27
CA ALA A 134 -4.17 6.88 10.97
C ALA A 134 -5.00 6.06 11.98
N LYS A 135 -5.85 6.72 12.75
CA LYS A 135 -6.78 6.05 13.68
C LYS A 135 -7.72 5.10 12.96
N PHE A 136 -8.27 5.53 11.83
CA PHE A 136 -9.18 4.71 11.02
C PHE A 136 -8.47 3.48 10.44
N ASN A 137 -7.26 3.63 9.92
CA ASN A 137 -6.45 2.52 9.42
C ASN A 137 -6.20 1.46 10.51
N THR A 138 -5.88 1.88 11.73
CA THR A 138 -5.74 0.96 12.88
C THR A 138 -7.03 0.19 13.15
N SER A 139 -8.18 0.86 13.05
CA SER A 139 -9.49 0.20 13.23
C SER A 139 -9.78 -0.82 12.12
N LEU A 140 -9.40 -0.52 10.88
CA LEU A 140 -9.52 -1.46 9.76
C LEU A 140 -8.67 -2.70 9.96
N ASP A 141 -7.42 -2.54 10.41
CA ASP A 141 -6.54 -3.67 10.70
C ASP A 141 -7.15 -4.61 11.76
N GLN A 142 -7.73 -4.06 12.80
CA GLN A 142 -8.43 -4.84 13.83
C GLN A 142 -9.64 -5.58 13.26
N MET A 143 -10.43 -4.94 12.42
CA MET A 143 -11.59 -5.58 11.76
C MET A 143 -11.17 -6.75 10.87
N ILE A 144 -10.13 -6.57 10.07
CA ILE A 144 -9.60 -7.61 9.17
C ILE A 144 -9.10 -8.81 9.97
N HIS A 145 -8.34 -8.56 11.04
CA HIS A 145 -7.84 -9.64 11.90
C HIS A 145 -8.95 -10.43 12.60
N HIS A 146 -10.05 -9.78 13.00
CA HIS A 146 -11.20 -10.46 13.61
C HIS A 146 -12.02 -11.26 12.61
N GLN A 147 -12.05 -10.92 11.33
CA GLN A 147 -12.76 -11.66 10.29
C GLN A 147 -12.02 -12.93 9.84
N VAL A 148 -10.71 -13.01 10.08
CA VAL A 148 -9.84 -14.13 9.65
C VAL A 148 -9.69 -15.21 10.72
N MET A 149 -10.14 -14.96 11.96
CA MET A 149 -10.18 -15.96 13.04
C MET A 149 -11.61 -16.51 13.17
N PRO A 150 -11.88 -17.77 12.73
CA PRO A 150 -13.15 -18.44 13.04
C PRO A 150 -13.22 -18.81 14.51
#